data_4901a95e33cf2d87804fb76153c38d86
#
_entry.id   4901a95e33cf2d87804fb76153c38d86
#
_cell.length_a   1.000
_cell.length_b   1.000
_cell.length_c   1.000
_cell.angle_alpha   90.00
_cell.angle_beta   90.00
_cell.angle_gamma   90.00
#
_symmetry.space_group_name_H-M   'P 1'
#
loop_
_entity.id
_entity.type
_entity.pdbx_description
1 polymer ?
#
loop_
_entity_poly.entity_id
_entity_poly.type
_entity_poly.pdbx_seq_one_letter_code
_entity_poly.pdbx_strand_id
1 'polypeptide(L)'
;MPESSGLRGTAPRDVPGRPVGEAEARRIAVRSQLLDGTATDVLTTVRRLGFLQLDPIATVAPAQHVVLWSRLGRYDVAELDRLCWEARSLFEWDAFLWPIEQLPLVRGFMRRWRRSSHYKAERWVRDFLTENRAFRRYVLQELERRGPLLSRELEDRSLGEKEERRWYGSRNVGLMLTSLHLRGEVAIAGRRGGQRLWDLSERVLPETQALTTREAERRQRDARFRALGVRVRAGGWEAHPEAVDGDVPDRVTLLSPFDRLIHDRDRAEALFGFHYRLEMFVPNAKRVYGYYVLPILRGTSIIGRIEPVFHRKRGVLRVEGAWAEPTAPADSGPGVRDAVDRLAEWLGAESVEVGPTVPRAWSKALRG
;
A
#
# COMPACT_ATOMS: atom_id res chain seq x y z
N MET A 1 -32.71 13.28 44.85
CA MET A 1 -31.85 12.33 44.18
C MET A 1 -32.66 11.52 43.19
N PRO A 2 -32.55 11.74 41.86
CA PRO A 2 -32.86 10.70 40.90
C PRO A 2 -31.57 10.17 40.24
N GLU A 3 -31.50 8.86 40.19
CA GLU A 3 -30.43 8.05 39.63
C GLU A 3 -30.22 8.33 38.13
N SER A 4 -29.01 8.71 37.76
CA SER A 4 -28.56 8.78 36.38
C SER A 4 -28.26 7.38 35.87
N SER A 5 -29.22 6.76 35.21
CA SER A 5 -29.01 5.52 34.46
C SER A 5 -28.10 5.82 33.26
N GLY A 6 -26.82 5.52 33.42
CA GLY A 6 -25.83 5.59 32.37
C GLY A 6 -26.16 4.63 31.24
N LEU A 7 -26.64 5.15 30.12
CA LEU A 7 -26.69 4.45 28.84
C LEU A 7 -25.25 4.12 28.43
N ARG A 8 -24.78 2.94 28.81
CA ARG A 8 -23.60 2.31 28.20
C ARG A 8 -23.98 1.97 26.76
N GLY A 9 -23.69 2.90 25.87
CA GLY A 9 -23.84 2.65 24.43
C GLY A 9 -22.96 1.44 24.06
N THR A 10 -23.61 0.34 23.71
CA THR A 10 -22.97 -0.85 23.19
C THR A 10 -22.09 -0.45 22.00
N ALA A 11 -20.80 -0.83 22.03
CA ALA A 11 -19.93 -0.66 20.89
C ALA A 11 -20.58 -1.29 19.65
N PRO A 12 -20.60 -0.64 18.49
CA PRO A 12 -21.16 -1.25 17.28
C PRO A 12 -20.43 -2.57 17.05
N ARG A 13 -21.20 -3.66 16.94
CA ARG A 13 -20.62 -5.00 16.74
C ARG A 13 -19.93 -5.06 15.39
N ASP A 14 -18.74 -5.67 15.37
CA ASP A 14 -18.06 -6.00 14.11
C ASP A 14 -18.93 -6.96 13.29
N VAL A 15 -18.77 -6.94 11.96
CA VAL A 15 -19.43 -7.91 11.07
C VAL A 15 -19.04 -9.31 11.51
N PRO A 16 -20.01 -10.20 11.83
CA PRO A 16 -19.72 -11.56 12.21
C PRO A 16 -19.15 -12.32 11.01
N GLY A 17 -18.08 -13.09 11.22
CA GLY A 17 -17.55 -14.00 10.21
C GLY A 17 -18.05 -15.42 10.43
N ARG A 18 -17.88 -16.30 9.44
CA ARG A 18 -18.08 -17.74 9.61
C ARG A 18 -16.76 -18.45 9.90
N PRO A 19 -16.70 -19.43 10.80
CA PRO A 19 -15.51 -20.24 11.03
C PRO A 19 -15.10 -20.99 9.77
N VAL A 20 -13.78 -21.07 9.52
CA VAL A 20 -13.20 -21.78 8.37
C VAL A 20 -11.92 -22.50 8.78
N GLY A 21 -11.63 -23.62 8.10
CA GLY A 21 -10.36 -24.32 8.23
C GLY A 21 -9.21 -23.57 7.58
N GLU A 22 -7.98 -23.94 7.89
CA GLU A 22 -6.77 -23.26 7.41
C GLU A 22 -6.63 -23.29 5.88
N ALA A 23 -6.85 -24.45 5.25
CA ALA A 23 -6.80 -24.59 3.81
C ALA A 23 -7.85 -23.72 3.09
N GLU A 24 -9.08 -23.67 3.62
CA GLU A 24 -10.15 -22.80 3.12
C GLU A 24 -9.78 -21.31 3.32
N ALA A 25 -9.22 -20.97 4.48
CA ALA A 25 -8.78 -19.60 4.77
C ALA A 25 -7.72 -19.12 3.77
N ARG A 26 -6.77 -19.97 3.37
CA ARG A 26 -5.76 -19.65 2.35
C ARG A 26 -6.40 -19.40 0.99
N ARG A 27 -7.31 -20.28 0.53
CA ARG A 27 -8.02 -20.09 -0.75
C ARG A 27 -8.80 -18.79 -0.76
N ILE A 28 -9.61 -18.56 0.27
CA ILE A 28 -10.40 -17.34 0.42
C ILE A 28 -9.50 -16.10 0.43
N ALA A 29 -8.39 -16.12 1.17
CA ALA A 29 -7.46 -14.98 1.21
C ALA A 29 -6.87 -14.65 -0.15
N VAL A 30 -6.42 -15.64 -0.91
CA VAL A 30 -5.85 -15.47 -2.25
C VAL A 30 -6.90 -14.94 -3.22
N ARG A 31 -8.11 -15.54 -3.22
CA ARG A 31 -9.25 -15.12 -4.06
C ARG A 31 -9.73 -13.71 -3.74
N SER A 32 -9.90 -13.40 -2.45
CA SER A 32 -10.33 -12.05 -2.02
C SER A 32 -9.34 -10.97 -2.45
N GLN A 33 -8.09 -11.33 -2.65
CA GLN A 33 -7.03 -10.44 -3.13
C GLN A 33 -6.82 -10.51 -4.65
N LEU A 34 -7.70 -11.19 -5.40
CA LEU A 34 -7.66 -11.35 -6.87
C LEU A 34 -6.33 -11.95 -7.39
N LEU A 35 -5.70 -12.81 -6.59
CA LEU A 35 -4.47 -13.52 -6.97
C LEU A 35 -4.75 -14.86 -7.63
N ASP A 36 -6.03 -15.19 -7.81
CA ASP A 36 -6.55 -16.36 -8.52
C ASP A 36 -6.73 -16.14 -10.04
N GLY A 37 -6.31 -15.00 -10.58
CA GLY A 37 -6.41 -14.67 -11.99
C GLY A 37 -7.76 -14.05 -12.41
N THR A 38 -8.61 -13.68 -11.48
CA THR A 38 -9.93 -13.08 -11.74
C THR A 38 -9.91 -11.55 -11.86
N ALA A 39 -8.76 -10.89 -11.71
CA ALA A 39 -8.62 -9.46 -11.91
C ALA A 39 -8.85 -9.07 -13.38
N THR A 40 -9.66 -8.04 -13.65
CA THR A 40 -10.03 -7.62 -14.99
C THR A 40 -9.46 -6.27 -15.41
N ASP A 41 -9.39 -5.31 -14.46
CA ASP A 41 -8.95 -3.93 -14.71
C ASP A 41 -8.38 -3.29 -13.43
N VAL A 42 -7.69 -2.16 -13.61
CA VAL A 42 -7.02 -1.45 -12.51
C VAL A 42 -8.02 -0.96 -11.46
N LEU A 43 -9.11 -0.30 -11.87
CA LEU A 43 -10.05 0.32 -10.93
C LEU A 43 -10.78 -0.71 -10.08
N THR A 44 -11.29 -1.77 -10.70
CA THR A 44 -11.96 -2.88 -10.01
C THR A 44 -11.00 -3.58 -9.05
N THR A 45 -9.74 -3.76 -9.45
CA THR A 45 -8.70 -4.32 -8.60
C THR A 45 -8.45 -3.44 -7.37
N VAL A 46 -8.27 -2.13 -7.54
CA VAL A 46 -8.05 -1.20 -6.41
C VAL A 46 -9.26 -1.16 -5.48
N ARG A 47 -10.48 -1.15 -6.02
CA ARG A 47 -11.73 -1.23 -5.24
C ARG A 47 -11.78 -2.49 -4.38
N ARG A 48 -11.42 -3.64 -4.95
CA ARG A 48 -11.41 -4.91 -4.23
C ARG A 48 -10.35 -4.95 -3.14
N LEU A 49 -9.16 -4.44 -3.42
CA LEU A 49 -8.08 -4.31 -2.44
C LEU A 49 -8.39 -3.27 -1.34
N GLY A 50 -9.25 -2.29 -1.64
CA GLY A 50 -9.64 -1.20 -0.77
C GLY A 50 -8.70 0.02 -0.83
N PHE A 51 -7.43 -0.18 -1.11
CA PHE A 51 -6.42 0.84 -1.40
C PHE A 51 -5.15 0.23 -2.00
N LEU A 52 -4.29 1.06 -2.59
CA LEU A 52 -2.90 0.72 -2.94
C LEU A 52 -1.93 1.57 -2.12
N GLN A 53 -0.89 0.95 -1.57
CA GLN A 53 0.18 1.68 -0.92
C GLN A 53 1.15 2.24 -1.97
N LEU A 54 1.44 3.53 -1.84
CA LEU A 54 2.47 4.20 -2.63
C LEU A 54 3.81 4.08 -1.92
N ASP A 55 4.79 3.55 -2.62
CA ASP A 55 6.17 3.55 -2.15
C ASP A 55 7.12 3.97 -3.28
N PRO A 56 8.04 4.91 -3.03
CA PRO A 56 8.94 5.44 -4.06
C PRO A 56 10.06 4.47 -4.45
N ILE A 57 10.28 3.38 -3.70
CA ILE A 57 11.31 2.41 -4.01
C ILE A 57 10.92 1.68 -5.30
N ALA A 58 11.77 1.80 -6.30
CA ALA A 58 11.54 1.29 -7.63
C ALA A 58 12.71 0.42 -8.12
N THR A 59 13.19 -0.47 -7.26
CA THR A 59 14.24 -1.45 -7.62
C THR A 59 13.81 -2.29 -8.82
N VAL A 60 12.56 -2.67 -8.86
CA VAL A 60 11.90 -3.31 -10.00
C VAL A 60 10.97 -2.28 -10.66
N ALA A 61 9.90 -1.95 -9.98
CA ALA A 61 8.93 -0.89 -10.27
C ALA A 61 8.36 -0.38 -8.95
N PRO A 62 7.72 0.81 -8.91
CA PRO A 62 7.03 1.29 -7.72
C PRO A 62 6.04 0.25 -7.19
N ALA A 63 5.93 0.14 -5.87
CA ALA A 63 5.19 -0.93 -5.19
C ALA A 63 3.76 -1.11 -5.70
N GLN A 64 3.02 -0.02 -5.92
CA GLN A 64 1.64 -0.04 -6.42
C GLN A 64 1.53 -0.72 -7.79
N HIS A 65 2.53 -0.54 -8.64
CA HIS A 65 2.54 -1.16 -9.97
C HIS A 65 2.84 -2.66 -9.90
N VAL A 66 3.72 -3.09 -9.00
CA VAL A 66 3.99 -4.53 -8.77
C VAL A 66 2.75 -5.21 -8.18
N VAL A 67 2.02 -4.56 -7.26
CA VAL A 67 0.76 -5.06 -6.71
C VAL A 67 -0.30 -5.25 -7.80
N LEU A 68 -0.43 -4.33 -8.74
CA LEU A 68 -1.36 -4.46 -9.86
C LEU A 68 -0.90 -5.53 -10.85
N TRP A 69 0.39 -5.54 -11.20
CA TRP A 69 0.95 -6.54 -12.10
C TRP A 69 0.78 -7.98 -11.60
N SER A 70 0.94 -8.24 -10.32
CA SER A 70 0.76 -9.58 -9.76
C SER A 70 -0.65 -10.15 -9.97
N ARG A 71 -1.64 -9.31 -10.22
CA ARG A 71 -3.03 -9.66 -10.47
C ARG A 71 -3.41 -9.62 -11.94
N LEU A 72 -3.09 -8.50 -12.59
CA LEU A 72 -3.50 -8.21 -13.98
C LEU A 72 -2.52 -8.79 -15.02
N GLY A 73 -1.28 -9.11 -14.60
CA GLY A 73 -0.20 -9.37 -15.53
C GLY A 73 0.23 -8.08 -16.23
N ARG A 74 0.44 -8.13 -17.55
CA ARG A 74 0.76 -6.94 -18.34
C ARG A 74 -0.42 -5.99 -18.41
N TYR A 75 -0.24 -4.76 -17.98
CA TYR A 75 -1.24 -3.70 -18.04
C TYR A 75 -0.57 -2.35 -18.35
N ASP A 76 -1.33 -1.36 -18.82
CA ASP A 76 -0.85 -0.02 -19.07
C ASP A 76 -0.70 0.76 -17.74
N VAL A 77 0.53 1.04 -17.33
CA VAL A 77 0.80 1.76 -16.07
C VAL A 77 0.22 3.18 -16.05
N ALA A 78 0.02 3.81 -17.23
CA ALA A 78 -0.57 5.14 -17.33
C ALA A 78 -2.07 5.14 -16.97
N GLU A 79 -2.73 3.98 -17.00
CA GLU A 79 -4.13 3.87 -16.57
C GLU A 79 -4.32 4.29 -15.12
N LEU A 80 -3.36 3.95 -14.23
CA LEU A 80 -3.43 4.36 -12.83
C LEU A 80 -3.40 5.89 -12.69
N ASP A 81 -2.55 6.57 -13.46
CA ASP A 81 -2.48 8.03 -13.48
C ASP A 81 -3.77 8.65 -14.05
N ARG A 82 -4.33 8.10 -15.12
CA ARG A 82 -5.62 8.55 -15.67
C ARG A 82 -6.75 8.42 -14.65
N LEU A 83 -6.81 7.31 -13.92
CA LEU A 83 -7.81 7.10 -12.86
C LEU A 83 -7.66 8.08 -11.69
N CYS A 84 -6.42 8.45 -11.35
CA CYS A 84 -6.14 9.40 -10.27
C CYS A 84 -6.40 10.85 -10.69
N TRP A 85 -5.90 11.26 -11.86
CA TRP A 85 -5.74 12.69 -12.17
C TRP A 85 -6.72 13.21 -13.21
N GLU A 86 -7.27 12.34 -14.08
CA GLU A 86 -8.26 12.72 -15.09
C GLU A 86 -9.67 12.29 -14.67
N ALA A 87 -9.89 10.99 -14.49
CA ALA A 87 -11.21 10.44 -14.13
C ALA A 87 -11.60 10.68 -12.66
N ARG A 88 -10.64 11.00 -11.79
CA ARG A 88 -10.86 11.22 -10.35
C ARG A 88 -11.59 10.07 -9.64
N SER A 89 -11.45 8.84 -10.18
CA SER A 89 -11.98 7.62 -9.57
C SER A 89 -11.13 7.13 -8.40
N LEU A 90 -9.87 7.57 -8.34
CA LEU A 90 -8.94 7.36 -7.24
C LEU A 90 -8.42 8.71 -6.74
N PHE A 91 -8.02 8.74 -5.47
CA PHE A 91 -7.35 9.91 -4.88
C PHE A 91 -6.22 9.46 -3.95
N GLU A 92 -5.20 10.31 -3.81
CA GLU A 92 -4.07 10.06 -2.92
C GLU A 92 -4.35 10.66 -1.54
N TRP A 93 -4.19 9.85 -0.48
CA TRP A 93 -4.15 10.32 0.90
C TRP A 93 -3.24 9.42 1.76
N ASP A 94 -2.35 10.03 2.56
CA ASP A 94 -1.42 9.39 3.49
C ASP A 94 -0.59 8.24 2.86
N ALA A 95 0.05 8.53 1.72
CA ALA A 95 0.82 7.57 0.92
C ALA A 95 0.02 6.34 0.43
N PHE A 96 -1.29 6.48 0.28
CA PHE A 96 -2.17 5.46 -0.31
C PHE A 96 -3.05 6.06 -1.41
N LEU A 97 -3.33 5.25 -2.43
CA LEU A 97 -4.39 5.53 -3.40
C LEU A 97 -5.67 4.85 -2.94
N TRP A 98 -6.71 5.63 -2.81
CA TRP A 98 -8.03 5.20 -2.35
C TRP A 98 -9.06 5.34 -3.47
N PRO A 99 -9.99 4.38 -3.63
CA PRO A 99 -11.19 4.59 -4.44
C PRO A 99 -11.99 5.79 -3.92
N ILE A 100 -12.57 6.58 -4.82
CA ILE A 100 -13.30 7.80 -4.45
C ILE A 100 -14.48 7.53 -3.52
N GLU A 101 -15.07 6.34 -3.62
CA GLU A 101 -16.17 5.88 -2.76
C GLU A 101 -15.75 5.72 -1.29
N GLN A 102 -14.45 5.61 -1.03
CA GLN A 102 -13.89 5.57 0.32
C GLN A 102 -13.65 6.96 0.94
N LEU A 103 -13.89 8.03 0.18
CA LEU A 103 -13.64 9.38 0.65
C LEU A 103 -14.40 9.74 1.96
N PRO A 104 -15.68 9.34 2.18
CA PRO A 104 -16.37 9.59 3.45
C PRO A 104 -15.63 8.97 4.65
N LEU A 105 -15.07 7.77 4.48
CA LEU A 105 -14.27 7.08 5.47
C LEU A 105 -12.93 7.80 5.73
N VAL A 106 -12.21 8.16 4.67
CA VAL A 106 -10.93 8.88 4.76
C VAL A 106 -11.13 10.27 5.38
N ARG A 107 -12.24 10.97 5.09
CA ARG A 107 -12.60 12.23 5.78
C ARG A 107 -12.81 12.03 7.29
N GLY A 108 -13.25 10.86 7.72
CA GLY A 108 -13.30 10.49 9.14
C GLY A 108 -11.90 10.46 9.78
N PHE A 109 -10.90 9.92 9.07
CA PHE A 109 -9.50 9.93 9.52
C PHE A 109 -8.90 11.34 9.48
N MET A 110 -9.12 12.11 8.42
CA MET A 110 -8.71 13.53 8.34
C MET A 110 -9.24 14.31 9.53
N ARG A 111 -10.48 14.05 9.95
CA ARG A 111 -11.09 14.69 11.14
C ARG A 111 -10.38 14.27 12.43
N ARG A 112 -9.95 13.01 12.56
CA ARG A 112 -9.15 12.56 13.69
C ARG A 112 -7.85 13.34 13.77
N TRP A 113 -7.13 13.53 12.68
CA TRP A 113 -5.92 14.37 12.62
C TRP A 113 -6.14 15.82 13.02
N ARG A 114 -7.36 16.35 12.84
CA ARG A 114 -7.70 17.71 13.28
C ARG A 114 -7.98 17.81 14.79
N ARG A 115 -8.55 16.77 15.39
CA ARG A 115 -9.13 16.81 16.75
C ARG A 115 -8.35 15.99 17.78
N SER A 116 -7.76 14.90 17.38
CA SER A 116 -7.07 13.99 18.29
C SER A 116 -5.67 14.46 18.62
N SER A 117 -5.25 14.13 19.83
CA SER A 117 -3.87 14.24 20.32
C SER A 117 -3.44 12.94 21.02
N HIS A 118 -4.10 11.85 20.69
CA HIS A 118 -3.88 10.57 21.33
C HIS A 118 -2.52 9.98 20.96
N TYR A 119 -2.19 10.01 19.65
CA TYR A 119 -0.91 9.51 19.18
C TYR A 119 0.17 10.61 19.15
N LYS A 120 1.44 10.21 19.31
CA LYS A 120 2.59 11.12 19.28
C LYS A 120 2.63 11.94 17.97
N ALA A 121 2.37 11.31 16.84
CA ALA A 121 2.36 11.96 15.53
C ALA A 121 1.26 13.03 15.42
N GLU A 122 0.05 12.75 15.94
CA GLU A 122 -1.07 13.70 15.92
C GLU A 122 -0.76 14.94 16.78
N ARG A 123 -0.13 14.73 17.96
CA ARG A 123 0.33 15.83 18.82
C ARG A 123 1.37 16.67 18.13
N TRP A 124 2.37 16.02 17.53
CA TRP A 124 3.45 16.70 16.84
C TRP A 124 2.92 17.57 15.68
N VAL A 125 2.03 17.04 14.82
CA VAL A 125 1.39 17.82 13.73
C VAL A 125 0.61 19.01 14.27
N ARG A 126 -0.15 18.82 15.33
CA ARG A 126 -0.90 19.92 15.98
C ARG A 126 0.03 21.02 16.48
N ASP A 127 1.09 20.64 17.19
CA ASP A 127 2.02 21.58 17.80
C ASP A 127 2.80 22.34 16.72
N PHE A 128 3.31 21.65 15.69
CA PHE A 128 3.94 22.27 14.53
C PHE A 128 3.03 23.29 13.84
N LEU A 129 1.76 22.97 13.58
CA LEU A 129 0.81 23.89 12.94
C LEU A 129 0.44 25.06 13.86
N THR A 130 0.43 24.86 15.18
CA THR A 130 0.15 25.89 16.18
C THR A 130 1.29 26.90 16.24
N GLU A 131 2.52 26.45 16.24
CA GLU A 131 3.71 27.31 16.23
C GLU A 131 3.84 28.06 14.90
N ASN A 132 3.50 27.42 13.78
CA ASN A 132 3.66 27.95 12.43
C ASN A 132 2.37 28.51 11.81
N ARG A 133 1.49 29.17 12.60
CA ARG A 133 0.18 29.68 12.13
C ARG A 133 0.29 30.67 10.98
N ALA A 134 1.28 31.56 10.98
CA ALA A 134 1.49 32.53 9.91
C ALA A 134 1.93 31.82 8.61
N PHE A 135 2.83 30.85 8.71
CA PHE A 135 3.26 30.05 7.57
C PHE A 135 2.12 29.20 6.99
N ARG A 136 1.32 28.55 7.83
CA ARG A 136 0.11 27.84 7.41
C ARG A 136 -0.85 28.76 6.63
N ARG A 137 -1.12 29.98 7.13
CA ARG A 137 -1.99 30.94 6.46
C ARG A 137 -1.43 31.34 5.10
N TYR A 138 -0.14 31.61 5.02
CA TYR A 138 0.54 31.93 3.76
C TYR A 138 0.38 30.81 2.73
N VAL A 139 0.64 29.55 3.10
CA VAL A 139 0.51 28.40 2.20
C VAL A 139 -0.91 28.28 1.67
N LEU A 140 -1.94 28.38 2.53
CA LEU A 140 -3.33 28.28 2.10
C LEU A 140 -3.73 29.46 1.18
N GLN A 141 -3.29 30.69 1.46
CA GLN A 141 -3.52 31.85 0.61
C GLN A 141 -2.84 31.72 -0.76
N GLU A 142 -1.63 31.21 -0.83
CA GLU A 142 -0.95 30.98 -2.11
C GLU A 142 -1.67 29.94 -2.95
N LEU A 143 -2.14 28.84 -2.35
CA LEU A 143 -2.94 27.83 -3.04
C LEU A 143 -4.30 28.41 -3.50
N GLU A 144 -4.95 29.21 -2.66
CA GLU A 144 -6.22 29.88 -3.02
C GLU A 144 -6.05 30.81 -4.22
N ARG A 145 -4.98 31.62 -4.24
CA ARG A 145 -4.72 32.64 -5.24
C ARG A 145 -4.22 32.07 -6.57
N ARG A 146 -3.34 31.03 -6.54
CA ARG A 146 -2.59 30.57 -7.71
C ARG A 146 -3.06 29.21 -8.24
N GLY A 147 -3.88 28.47 -7.48
CA GLY A 147 -4.28 27.10 -7.81
C GLY A 147 -3.20 26.06 -7.48
N PRO A 148 -3.14 24.94 -8.19
CA PRO A 148 -2.23 23.85 -7.85
C PRO A 148 -0.76 24.26 -7.95
N LEU A 149 0.02 24.03 -6.86
CA LEU A 149 1.44 24.39 -6.75
C LEU A 149 2.30 23.17 -6.40
N LEU A 150 3.54 23.18 -6.88
CA LEU A 150 4.59 22.33 -6.36
C LEU A 150 5.12 22.89 -5.03
N SER A 151 5.64 22.04 -4.15
CA SER A 151 6.22 22.49 -2.88
C SER A 151 7.36 23.52 -3.07
N ARG A 152 8.15 23.41 -4.14
CA ARG A 152 9.23 24.34 -4.48
C ARG A 152 8.76 25.72 -4.96
N GLU A 153 7.47 25.88 -5.27
CA GLU A 153 6.85 27.16 -5.69
C GLU A 153 6.33 27.94 -4.48
N LEU A 154 6.47 27.41 -3.27
CA LEU A 154 6.14 28.03 -1.99
C LEU A 154 7.42 28.40 -1.23
N GLU A 155 7.44 29.55 -0.57
CA GLU A 155 8.52 29.98 0.28
C GLU A 155 8.44 29.29 1.65
N ASP A 156 9.59 28.92 2.21
CA ASP A 156 9.69 28.47 3.60
C ASP A 156 9.64 29.68 4.55
N ARG A 157 8.49 29.87 5.19
CA ARG A 157 8.23 30.90 6.20
C ARG A 157 8.05 30.29 7.60
N SER A 158 8.60 29.11 7.84
CA SER A 158 8.54 28.44 9.13
C SER A 158 9.29 29.21 10.23
N LEU A 159 8.82 29.08 11.46
CA LEU A 159 9.56 29.53 12.64
C LEU A 159 10.67 28.52 12.96
N GLY A 160 11.85 29.01 13.35
CA GLY A 160 13.03 28.21 13.69
C GLY A 160 14.32 29.02 13.42
N GLU A 161 15.44 28.63 14.00
CA GLU A 161 16.72 29.29 13.78
C GLU A 161 17.19 29.16 12.34
N LYS A 162 17.89 30.20 11.81
CA LYS A 162 18.36 30.25 10.40
C LYS A 162 19.28 29.07 10.04
N GLU A 163 20.03 28.51 11.01
CA GLU A 163 20.89 27.35 10.81
C GLU A 163 20.11 26.04 10.70
N GLU A 164 19.07 25.83 11.52
CA GLU A 164 18.15 24.72 11.38
C GLU A 164 17.37 24.78 10.07
N ARG A 165 16.93 26.00 9.65
CA ARG A 165 16.29 26.21 8.34
C ARG A 165 17.19 25.86 7.16
N ARG A 166 18.51 26.15 7.26
CA ARG A 166 19.49 25.87 6.19
C ARG A 166 19.75 24.37 6.02
N TRP A 167 19.66 23.62 7.11
CA TRP A 167 19.79 22.15 7.08
C TRP A 167 18.50 21.44 6.65
N TYR A 168 17.32 21.99 6.97
CA TYR A 168 16.00 21.44 6.65
C TYR A 168 15.32 22.11 5.44
N GLY A 169 15.79 23.17 4.91
CA GLY A 169 15.41 23.97 3.75
C GLY A 169 14.00 23.69 3.16
N SER A 170 13.91 23.00 2.04
CA SER A 170 12.64 22.63 1.40
C SER A 170 11.79 21.60 2.20
N ARG A 171 12.30 21.03 3.28
CA ARG A 171 11.56 20.04 4.09
C ARG A 171 10.42 20.66 4.87
N ASN A 172 10.53 21.92 5.35
CA ASN A 172 9.47 22.54 6.15
C ASN A 172 8.23 22.86 5.32
N VAL A 173 8.39 23.24 4.05
CA VAL A 173 7.26 23.38 3.12
C VAL A 173 6.58 22.03 2.90
N GLY A 174 7.35 20.97 2.61
CA GLY A 174 6.83 19.61 2.46
C GLY A 174 6.14 19.12 3.73
N LEU A 175 6.69 19.45 4.88
CA LEU A 175 6.14 19.13 6.20
C LEU A 175 4.81 19.86 6.46
N MET A 176 4.74 21.16 6.13
CA MET A 176 3.49 21.95 6.21
C MET A 176 2.41 21.35 5.31
N LEU A 177 2.73 21.11 4.03
CA LEU A 177 1.81 20.51 3.07
C LEU A 177 1.33 19.12 3.51
N THR A 178 2.23 18.27 3.99
CA THR A 178 1.88 16.94 4.51
C THR A 178 0.98 17.05 5.75
N SER A 179 1.28 17.96 6.67
CA SER A 179 0.46 18.18 7.87
C SER A 179 -0.95 18.65 7.51
N LEU A 180 -1.07 19.56 6.55
CA LEU A 180 -2.37 20.04 6.05
C LEU A 180 -3.13 18.95 5.29
N HIS A 181 -2.41 18.12 4.54
CA HIS A 181 -2.96 16.98 3.81
C HIS A 181 -3.53 15.89 4.73
N LEU A 182 -2.80 15.49 5.76
CA LEU A 182 -3.30 14.55 6.77
C LEU A 182 -4.60 15.07 7.41
N ARG A 183 -4.73 16.38 7.57
CA ARG A 183 -5.92 17.03 8.10
C ARG A 183 -7.02 17.27 7.06
N GLY A 184 -6.75 17.00 5.78
CA GLY A 184 -7.68 17.22 4.67
C GLY A 184 -7.98 18.69 4.42
N GLU A 185 -7.02 19.57 4.65
CA GLU A 185 -7.08 21.00 4.32
C GLU A 185 -6.55 21.24 2.90
N VAL A 186 -5.54 20.45 2.49
CA VAL A 186 -5.05 20.38 1.12
C VAL A 186 -5.11 18.96 0.60
N ALA A 187 -5.14 18.81 -0.71
CA ALA A 187 -5.14 17.53 -1.40
C ALA A 187 -4.13 17.55 -2.55
N ILE A 188 -3.80 16.36 -3.07
CA ILE A 188 -2.94 16.23 -4.21
C ILE A 188 -3.81 16.29 -5.47
N ALA A 189 -3.62 17.36 -6.24
CA ALA A 189 -4.40 17.67 -7.45
C ALA A 189 -3.85 16.92 -8.69
N GLY A 190 -2.60 16.49 -8.64
CA GLY A 190 -1.92 15.83 -9.75
C GLY A 190 -0.42 15.70 -9.51
N ARG A 191 0.30 15.43 -10.61
CA ARG A 191 1.76 15.36 -10.60
C ARG A 191 2.36 16.15 -11.76
N ARG A 192 3.51 16.78 -11.52
CA ARG A 192 4.31 17.45 -12.55
C ARG A 192 5.76 17.00 -12.43
N GLY A 193 6.28 16.28 -13.42
CA GLY A 193 7.62 15.70 -13.36
C GLY A 193 7.80 14.76 -12.16
N GLY A 194 6.79 13.94 -11.83
CA GLY A 194 6.78 13.03 -10.67
C GLY A 194 6.51 13.70 -9.31
N GLN A 195 6.59 15.03 -9.22
CA GLN A 195 6.34 15.78 -7.98
C GLN A 195 4.84 16.05 -7.77
N ARG A 196 4.40 16.03 -6.50
CA ARG A 196 3.01 16.31 -6.12
C ARG A 196 2.64 17.77 -6.40
N LEU A 197 1.52 17.97 -7.08
CA LEU A 197 0.80 19.25 -7.17
C LEU A 197 -0.23 19.32 -6.05
N TRP A 198 -0.14 20.35 -5.24
CA TRP A 198 -0.97 20.58 -4.08
C TRP A 198 -2.01 21.65 -4.35
N ASP A 199 -3.27 21.43 -3.95
CA ASP A 199 -4.33 22.43 -3.99
C ASP A 199 -5.25 22.29 -2.77
N LEU A 200 -6.17 23.23 -2.61
CA LEU A 200 -7.17 23.18 -1.57
C LEU A 200 -8.06 21.93 -1.73
N SER A 201 -8.30 21.24 -0.62
CA SER A 201 -9.06 19.99 -0.64
C SER A 201 -10.45 20.11 -1.26
N GLU A 202 -11.09 21.24 -1.09
CA GLU A 202 -12.44 21.55 -1.61
C GLU A 202 -12.47 21.67 -3.14
N ARG A 203 -11.33 22.00 -3.78
CA ARG A 203 -11.21 22.06 -5.25
C ARG A 203 -10.89 20.69 -5.87
N VAL A 204 -10.29 19.80 -5.09
CA VAL A 204 -9.79 18.51 -5.58
C VAL A 204 -10.74 17.38 -5.29
N LEU A 205 -11.31 17.35 -4.09
CA LEU A 205 -12.14 16.25 -3.60
C LEU A 205 -13.61 16.66 -3.54
N PRO A 206 -14.53 15.84 -4.03
CA PRO A 206 -15.96 16.14 -4.01
C PRO A 206 -16.50 16.28 -2.59
N GLU A 207 -17.58 17.01 -2.43
CA GLU A 207 -18.32 17.01 -1.18
C GLU A 207 -18.86 15.61 -0.86
N THR A 208 -18.78 15.23 0.39
CA THR A 208 -19.28 13.94 0.86
C THR A 208 -19.89 14.06 2.24
N GLN A 209 -20.82 13.16 2.55
CA GLN A 209 -21.35 13.05 3.89
C GLN A 209 -20.22 12.72 4.89
N ALA A 210 -20.15 13.47 5.96
CA ALA A 210 -19.14 13.27 6.99
C ALA A 210 -19.55 12.14 7.93
N LEU A 211 -18.72 11.10 8.00
CA LEU A 211 -18.86 10.04 9.00
C LEU A 211 -18.29 10.51 10.35
N THR A 212 -18.86 10.03 11.45
CA THR A 212 -18.19 10.14 12.76
C THR A 212 -16.89 9.32 12.75
N THR A 213 -15.94 9.65 13.61
CA THR A 213 -14.68 8.87 13.74
C THR A 213 -14.98 7.40 14.06
N ARG A 214 -15.92 7.14 14.96
CA ARG A 214 -16.33 5.78 15.34
C ARG A 214 -16.93 5.00 14.16
N GLU A 215 -17.75 5.66 13.35
CA GLU A 215 -18.33 5.04 12.15
C GLU A 215 -17.27 4.78 11.09
N ALA A 216 -16.35 5.72 10.87
CA ALA A 216 -15.24 5.54 9.94
C ALA A 216 -14.35 4.35 10.35
N GLU A 217 -14.01 4.23 11.63
CA GLU A 217 -13.23 3.09 12.15
C GLU A 217 -13.97 1.76 12.01
N ARG A 218 -15.27 1.74 12.24
CA ARG A 218 -16.10 0.54 12.05
C ARG A 218 -16.08 0.13 10.56
N ARG A 219 -16.35 1.06 9.66
CA ARG A 219 -16.34 0.80 8.21
C ARG A 219 -14.95 0.38 7.72
N GLN A 220 -13.89 0.94 8.29
CA GLN A 220 -12.53 0.51 7.97
C GLN A 220 -12.26 -0.93 8.37
N ARG A 221 -12.67 -1.34 9.56
CA ARG A 221 -12.50 -2.73 10.01
C ARG A 221 -13.26 -3.70 9.11
N ASP A 222 -14.50 -3.36 8.72
CA ASP A 222 -15.30 -4.15 7.80
C ASP A 222 -14.66 -4.22 6.40
N ALA A 223 -14.30 -3.08 5.82
CA ALA A 223 -13.64 -3.00 4.51
C ALA A 223 -12.29 -3.77 4.50
N ARG A 224 -11.52 -3.71 5.61
CA ARG A 224 -10.31 -4.52 5.75
C ARG A 224 -10.63 -6.00 5.77
N PHE A 225 -11.64 -6.42 6.55
CA PHE A 225 -12.02 -7.82 6.65
C PHE A 225 -12.53 -8.36 5.30
N ARG A 226 -13.36 -7.59 4.61
CA ARG A 226 -13.85 -7.91 3.26
C ARG A 226 -12.70 -8.04 2.25
N ALA A 227 -11.80 -7.07 2.21
CA ALA A 227 -10.66 -7.08 1.28
C ALA A 227 -9.69 -8.24 1.54
N LEU A 228 -9.43 -8.58 2.81
CA LEU A 228 -8.56 -9.68 3.18
C LEU A 228 -9.24 -11.06 3.15
N GLY A 229 -10.57 -11.09 3.08
CA GLY A 229 -11.39 -12.28 3.04
C GLY A 229 -11.48 -13.05 4.36
N VAL A 230 -10.39 -13.11 5.12
CA VAL A 230 -10.31 -13.83 6.40
C VAL A 230 -9.59 -13.01 7.46
N ARG A 231 -9.92 -13.30 8.72
CA ARG A 231 -9.22 -12.76 9.90
C ARG A 231 -9.01 -13.83 10.97
N VAL A 232 -8.02 -13.61 11.83
CA VAL A 232 -7.78 -14.46 13.02
C VAL A 232 -8.75 -14.07 14.13
N ARG A 233 -9.32 -15.07 14.82
CA ARG A 233 -10.07 -14.94 16.06
C ARG A 233 -9.63 -16.00 17.06
N ALA A 234 -10.08 -15.86 18.32
CA ALA A 234 -9.88 -16.91 19.31
C ALA A 234 -10.46 -18.24 18.79
N GLY A 235 -9.61 -19.25 18.59
CA GLY A 235 -10.01 -20.55 18.08
C GLY A 235 -9.83 -20.80 16.58
N GLY A 236 -9.26 -19.87 15.80
CA GLY A 236 -8.93 -20.14 14.39
C GLY A 236 -9.23 -19.01 13.42
N TRP A 237 -9.66 -19.35 12.21
CA TRP A 237 -9.94 -18.43 11.13
C TRP A 237 -11.43 -18.17 10.96
N GLU A 238 -11.78 -16.92 10.68
CA GLU A 238 -13.13 -16.52 10.26
C GLU A 238 -13.06 -15.91 8.86
N ALA A 239 -13.97 -16.33 7.98
CA ALA A 239 -14.18 -15.72 6.67
C ALA A 239 -15.23 -14.59 6.75
N HIS A 240 -15.05 -13.53 5.97
CA HIS A 240 -16.06 -12.49 5.79
C HIS A 240 -17.33 -13.10 5.14
N PRO A 241 -18.55 -12.68 5.51
CA PRO A 241 -19.79 -13.24 4.94
C PRO A 241 -19.87 -13.20 3.42
N GLU A 242 -19.28 -12.17 2.78
CA GLU A 242 -19.23 -12.03 1.32
C GLU A 242 -18.01 -12.74 0.68
N ALA A 243 -17.15 -13.38 1.48
CA ALA A 243 -16.00 -14.09 0.94
C ALA A 243 -16.42 -15.43 0.33
N VAL A 244 -15.95 -15.68 -0.88
CA VAL A 244 -16.28 -16.89 -1.63
C VAL A 244 -15.07 -17.82 -1.64
N ASP A 245 -15.26 -19.05 -1.18
CA ASP A 245 -14.29 -20.14 -1.39
C ASP A 245 -14.37 -20.66 -2.83
N GLY A 246 -13.35 -21.33 -3.28
CA GLY A 246 -13.27 -21.94 -4.61
C GLY A 246 -11.84 -22.26 -5.00
N ASP A 247 -11.68 -22.87 -6.16
CA ASP A 247 -10.39 -23.29 -6.67
C ASP A 247 -9.48 -22.08 -6.94
N VAL A 248 -8.21 -22.26 -6.64
CA VAL A 248 -7.14 -21.33 -6.97
C VAL A 248 -6.19 -22.02 -7.94
N PRO A 249 -5.96 -21.46 -9.13
CA PRO A 249 -5.05 -22.06 -10.12
C PRO A 249 -3.63 -22.23 -9.56
N ASP A 250 -2.96 -23.31 -9.93
CA ASP A 250 -1.56 -23.55 -9.60
C ASP A 250 -0.64 -22.64 -10.44
N ARG A 251 -0.73 -21.35 -10.16
CA ARG A 251 0.03 -20.29 -10.84
C ARG A 251 1.08 -19.73 -9.90
N VAL A 252 2.27 -19.43 -10.43
CA VAL A 252 3.30 -18.69 -9.70
C VAL A 252 3.17 -17.20 -10.03
N THR A 253 3.23 -16.34 -8.99
CA THR A 253 3.35 -14.89 -9.13
C THR A 253 4.26 -14.30 -8.06
N LEU A 254 4.83 -13.11 -8.34
CA LEU A 254 5.70 -12.39 -7.41
C LEU A 254 4.90 -11.28 -6.74
N LEU A 255 5.00 -11.19 -5.41
CA LEU A 255 4.27 -10.21 -4.63
C LEU A 255 5.16 -9.02 -4.27
N SER A 256 4.61 -7.81 -4.33
CA SER A 256 5.28 -6.65 -3.73
C SER A 256 5.49 -6.85 -2.23
N PRO A 257 6.58 -6.35 -1.62
CA PRO A 257 6.73 -6.29 -0.16
C PRO A 257 5.58 -5.54 0.54
N PHE A 258 4.88 -4.67 -0.19
CA PHE A 258 3.74 -3.88 0.28
C PHE A 258 2.38 -4.44 -0.15
N ASP A 259 2.37 -5.70 -0.64
CA ASP A 259 1.13 -6.37 -1.04
C ASP A 259 0.19 -6.58 0.15
N ARG A 260 -1.10 -6.33 -0.06
CA ARG A 260 -2.14 -6.46 0.97
C ARG A 260 -2.21 -7.86 1.58
N LEU A 261 -1.91 -8.91 0.80
CA LEU A 261 -1.93 -10.29 1.27
C LEU A 261 -0.93 -10.51 2.40
N ILE A 262 0.24 -9.86 2.31
CA ILE A 262 1.38 -10.07 3.21
C ILE A 262 1.77 -8.82 4.02
N HIS A 263 1.12 -7.68 3.81
CA HIS A 263 1.44 -6.43 4.51
C HIS A 263 1.38 -6.57 6.04
N ASP A 264 0.37 -7.24 6.56
CA ASP A 264 0.29 -7.65 7.96
C ASP A 264 1.12 -8.93 8.14
N ARG A 265 2.35 -8.77 8.66
CA ARG A 265 3.35 -9.84 8.75
C ARG A 265 2.92 -10.98 9.65
N ASP A 266 2.31 -10.64 10.79
CA ASP A 266 1.87 -11.64 11.77
C ASP A 266 0.70 -12.47 11.20
N ARG A 267 -0.21 -11.81 10.46
CA ARG A 267 -1.27 -12.51 9.73
C ARG A 267 -0.71 -13.39 8.61
N ALA A 268 0.27 -12.91 7.85
CA ALA A 268 0.89 -13.68 6.77
C ALA A 268 1.62 -14.91 7.32
N GLU A 269 2.34 -14.76 8.42
CA GLU A 269 3.01 -15.87 9.12
C GLU A 269 2.00 -16.89 9.65
N ALA A 270 0.91 -16.43 10.30
CA ALA A 270 -0.14 -17.30 10.79
C ALA A 270 -0.88 -18.05 9.66
N LEU A 271 -1.08 -17.42 8.49
CA LEU A 271 -1.85 -18.00 7.38
C LEU A 271 -1.01 -18.93 6.49
N PHE A 272 0.24 -18.55 6.22
CA PHE A 272 1.10 -19.22 5.24
C PHE A 272 2.33 -19.91 5.87
N GLY A 273 2.57 -19.75 7.15
CA GLY A 273 3.81 -20.19 7.79
C GLY A 273 5.05 -19.42 7.30
N PHE A 274 4.85 -18.25 6.71
CA PHE A 274 5.90 -17.50 6.01
C PHE A 274 6.40 -16.33 6.85
N HIS A 275 7.57 -16.53 7.47
CA HIS A 275 8.24 -15.45 8.19
C HIS A 275 8.90 -14.47 7.22
N TYR A 276 8.39 -13.24 7.15
CA TYR A 276 8.87 -12.23 6.23
C TYR A 276 9.20 -10.92 6.92
N ARG A 277 10.42 -10.42 6.67
CA ARG A 277 10.87 -9.09 7.08
C ARG A 277 11.55 -8.40 5.90
N LEU A 278 11.21 -7.15 5.65
CA LEU A 278 11.83 -6.35 4.60
C LEU A 278 13.14 -5.75 5.15
N GLU A 279 14.26 -6.02 4.47
CA GLU A 279 15.60 -5.68 4.96
C GLU A 279 16.14 -4.36 4.39
N MET A 280 15.30 -3.53 3.78
CA MET A 280 15.70 -2.26 3.18
C MET A 280 16.39 -1.28 4.14
N PHE A 281 16.07 -1.35 5.42
CA PHE A 281 16.70 -0.54 6.48
C PHE A 281 17.85 -1.26 7.19
N VAL A 282 18.11 -2.52 6.84
CA VAL A 282 19.23 -3.29 7.38
C VAL A 282 20.50 -2.96 6.60
N PRO A 283 21.64 -2.67 7.27
CA PRO A 283 22.91 -2.49 6.61
C PRO A 283 23.25 -3.66 5.67
N ASN A 284 23.81 -3.40 4.50
CA ASN A 284 24.02 -4.40 3.45
C ASN A 284 24.71 -5.70 3.97
N ALA A 285 25.78 -5.55 4.75
CA ALA A 285 26.53 -6.68 5.31
C ALA A 285 25.75 -7.55 6.31
N LYS A 286 24.57 -7.11 6.76
CA LYS A 286 23.71 -7.83 7.72
C LYS A 286 22.43 -8.37 7.08
N ARG A 287 22.20 -8.12 5.79
CA ARG A 287 21.04 -8.65 5.07
C ARG A 287 21.21 -10.15 4.83
N VAL A 288 20.14 -10.88 5.06
CA VAL A 288 20.07 -12.34 4.82
C VAL A 288 19.61 -12.61 3.39
N TYR A 289 18.61 -11.85 2.92
CA TYR A 289 17.96 -12.09 1.64
C TYR A 289 18.21 -10.97 0.61
N GLY A 290 18.36 -9.72 1.06
CA GLY A 290 18.59 -8.60 0.12
C GLY A 290 17.83 -7.33 0.48
N TYR A 291 17.86 -6.34 -0.44
CA TYR A 291 17.30 -5.02 -0.19
C TYR A 291 15.78 -4.97 -0.40
N TYR A 292 15.30 -5.49 -1.54
CA TYR A 292 13.89 -5.42 -1.93
C TYR A 292 13.41 -6.77 -2.47
N VAL A 293 13.13 -7.65 -1.56
CA VAL A 293 12.86 -9.06 -1.83
C VAL A 293 11.37 -9.31 -1.97
N LEU A 294 10.96 -9.95 -3.08
CA LEU A 294 9.59 -10.25 -3.42
C LEU A 294 9.22 -11.67 -2.98
N PRO A 295 8.18 -11.90 -2.17
CA PRO A 295 7.65 -13.24 -1.93
C PRO A 295 7.13 -13.89 -3.22
N ILE A 296 7.26 -15.20 -3.31
CA ILE A 296 6.80 -16.03 -4.42
C ILE A 296 5.56 -16.80 -3.98
N LEU A 297 4.41 -16.48 -4.54
CA LEU A 297 3.15 -17.19 -4.33
C LEU A 297 2.95 -18.22 -5.43
N ARG A 298 2.69 -19.50 -5.07
CA ARG A 298 2.22 -20.57 -5.97
C ARG A 298 0.88 -21.09 -5.45
N GLY A 299 -0.17 -20.91 -6.23
CA GLY A 299 -1.52 -21.27 -5.80
C GLY A 299 -1.87 -20.60 -4.47
N THR A 300 -2.04 -21.36 -3.41
CA THR A 300 -2.35 -20.90 -2.06
C THR A 300 -1.17 -20.94 -1.08
N SER A 301 0.06 -21.10 -1.57
CA SER A 301 1.25 -21.24 -0.72
C SER A 301 2.33 -20.24 -1.10
N ILE A 302 3.00 -19.65 -0.12
CA ILE A 302 4.21 -18.87 -0.36
C ILE A 302 5.37 -19.85 -0.33
N ILE A 303 6.01 -20.06 -1.49
CA ILE A 303 7.02 -21.08 -1.71
C ILE A 303 8.45 -20.57 -1.62
N GLY A 304 8.64 -19.27 -1.48
CA GLY A 304 9.97 -18.68 -1.44
C GLY A 304 9.97 -17.18 -1.59
N ARG A 305 11.14 -16.67 -1.89
CA ARG A 305 11.40 -15.26 -2.12
C ARG A 305 12.47 -15.05 -3.17
N ILE A 306 12.45 -13.88 -3.84
CA ILE A 306 13.36 -13.57 -4.93
C ILE A 306 13.69 -12.07 -4.88
N GLU A 307 14.92 -11.69 -5.21
CA GLU A 307 15.37 -10.31 -5.33
C GLU A 307 15.64 -9.94 -6.79
N PRO A 308 14.64 -9.45 -7.54
CA PRO A 308 14.86 -8.93 -8.88
C PRO A 308 15.24 -7.46 -8.82
N VAL A 309 16.16 -7.04 -9.70
CA VAL A 309 16.59 -5.64 -9.89
C VAL A 309 16.51 -5.31 -11.37
N PHE A 310 15.78 -4.25 -11.73
CA PHE A 310 15.69 -3.83 -13.12
C PHE A 310 16.70 -2.72 -13.43
N HIS A 311 17.74 -3.07 -14.16
CA HIS A 311 18.77 -2.15 -14.65
C HIS A 311 18.27 -1.43 -15.93
N ARG A 312 17.39 -0.44 -15.77
CA ARG A 312 16.69 0.26 -16.87
C ARG A 312 17.59 0.72 -18.00
N LYS A 313 18.78 1.27 -17.69
CA LYS A 313 19.73 1.74 -18.72
C LYS A 313 20.35 0.61 -19.55
N ARG A 314 20.37 -0.60 -19.04
CA ARG A 314 20.92 -1.79 -19.70
C ARG A 314 19.83 -2.66 -20.33
N GLY A 315 18.56 -2.38 -20.06
CA GLY A 315 17.44 -3.26 -20.44
C GLY A 315 17.48 -4.64 -19.78
N VAL A 316 18.10 -4.79 -18.60
CA VAL A 316 18.34 -6.09 -17.97
C VAL A 316 17.55 -6.21 -16.67
N LEU A 317 16.72 -7.26 -16.56
CA LEU A 317 16.18 -7.71 -15.29
C LEU A 317 17.15 -8.71 -14.67
N ARG A 318 17.81 -8.34 -13.57
CA ARG A 318 18.74 -9.23 -12.87
C ARG A 318 18.07 -9.79 -11.61
N VAL A 319 18.08 -11.11 -11.48
CA VAL A 319 17.75 -11.82 -10.24
C VAL A 319 19.01 -11.92 -9.41
N GLU A 320 19.15 -11.10 -8.36
CA GLU A 320 20.33 -11.12 -7.48
C GLU A 320 20.38 -12.40 -6.63
N GLY A 321 19.21 -12.86 -6.20
CA GLY A 321 19.06 -14.12 -5.47
C GLY A 321 17.64 -14.65 -5.45
N ALA A 322 17.50 -15.94 -5.24
CA ALA A 322 16.23 -16.61 -4.96
C ALA A 322 16.42 -17.63 -3.84
N TRP A 323 15.42 -17.80 -3.00
CA TRP A 323 15.44 -18.70 -1.83
C TRP A 323 14.11 -19.43 -1.75
N ALA A 324 14.16 -20.76 -1.68
CA ALA A 324 12.98 -21.60 -1.49
C ALA A 324 12.66 -21.75 0.00
N GLU A 325 11.39 -21.73 0.35
CA GLU A 325 10.96 -22.17 1.67
C GLU A 325 11.10 -23.68 1.81
N PRO A 326 11.27 -24.22 3.03
CA PRO A 326 11.41 -25.66 3.24
C PRO A 326 10.27 -26.50 2.67
N THR A 327 9.07 -25.92 2.59
CA THR A 327 7.85 -26.56 2.07
C THR A 327 7.65 -26.36 0.56
N ALA A 328 8.59 -25.71 -0.12
CA ALA A 328 8.46 -25.43 -1.56
C ALA A 328 8.50 -26.73 -2.36
N PRO A 329 7.52 -26.98 -3.26
CA PRO A 329 7.56 -28.12 -4.15
C PRO A 329 8.80 -28.07 -5.07
N ALA A 330 9.47 -29.20 -5.24
CA ALA A 330 10.72 -29.30 -6.01
C ALA A 330 10.54 -28.90 -7.48
N ASP A 331 9.35 -29.07 -8.03
CA ASP A 331 8.95 -28.73 -9.41
C ASP A 331 8.60 -27.26 -9.62
N SER A 332 8.78 -26.40 -8.62
CA SER A 332 8.41 -24.97 -8.72
C SER A 332 9.31 -24.15 -9.65
N GLY A 333 10.51 -24.62 -9.97
CA GLY A 333 11.49 -23.87 -10.75
C GLY A 333 10.96 -23.31 -12.08
N PRO A 334 10.32 -24.11 -12.95
CA PRO A 334 9.73 -23.62 -14.20
C PRO A 334 8.69 -22.51 -13.99
N GLY A 335 7.80 -22.65 -13.01
CA GLY A 335 6.80 -21.63 -12.69
C GLY A 335 7.42 -20.32 -12.16
N VAL A 336 8.50 -20.42 -11.37
CA VAL A 336 9.25 -19.24 -10.90
C VAL A 336 9.93 -18.55 -12.08
N ARG A 337 10.53 -19.31 -13.02
CA ARG A 337 11.13 -18.76 -14.24
C ARG A 337 10.09 -18.04 -15.08
N ASP A 338 8.95 -18.66 -15.35
CA ASP A 338 7.84 -18.04 -16.08
C ASP A 338 7.35 -16.74 -15.42
N ALA A 339 7.27 -16.68 -14.09
CA ALA A 339 6.91 -15.45 -13.37
C ALA A 339 7.99 -14.35 -13.53
N VAL A 340 9.26 -14.68 -13.58
CA VAL A 340 10.37 -13.76 -13.85
C VAL A 340 10.31 -13.26 -15.30
N ASP A 341 10.06 -14.13 -16.27
CA ASP A 341 9.98 -13.78 -17.69
C ASP A 341 8.79 -12.84 -17.95
N ARG A 342 7.62 -13.11 -17.37
CA ARG A 342 6.46 -12.20 -17.43
C ARG A 342 6.73 -10.85 -16.76
N LEU A 343 7.50 -10.82 -15.68
CA LEU A 343 7.92 -9.57 -15.04
C LEU A 343 8.87 -8.80 -15.97
N ALA A 344 9.85 -9.47 -16.59
CA ALA A 344 10.79 -8.89 -17.55
C ALA A 344 10.06 -8.30 -18.76
N GLU A 345 9.13 -9.05 -19.35
CA GLU A 345 8.30 -8.59 -20.48
C GLU A 345 7.50 -7.32 -20.11
N TRP A 346 6.83 -7.32 -18.94
CA TRP A 346 6.06 -6.15 -18.50
C TRP A 346 6.93 -4.92 -18.27
N LEU A 347 8.17 -5.10 -17.76
CA LEU A 347 9.14 -4.04 -17.53
C LEU A 347 9.80 -3.55 -18.84
N GLY A 348 9.64 -4.27 -19.95
CA GLY A 348 10.36 -4.01 -21.20
C GLY A 348 11.85 -4.36 -21.10
N ALA A 349 12.20 -5.36 -20.29
CA ALA A 349 13.58 -5.85 -20.22
C ALA A 349 13.91 -6.66 -21.47
N GLU A 350 15.10 -6.44 -22.03
CA GLU A 350 15.63 -7.14 -23.21
C GLU A 350 16.23 -8.51 -22.84
N SER A 351 16.66 -8.67 -21.60
CA SER A 351 17.24 -9.92 -21.11
C SER A 351 17.05 -10.10 -19.60
N VAL A 352 17.16 -11.38 -19.18
CA VAL A 352 17.14 -11.79 -17.76
C VAL A 352 18.50 -12.38 -17.40
N GLU A 353 19.14 -11.81 -16.40
CA GLU A 353 20.37 -12.35 -15.80
C GLU A 353 20.03 -13.00 -14.45
N VAL A 354 20.68 -14.11 -14.11
CA VAL A 354 20.47 -14.81 -12.84
C VAL A 354 21.79 -14.93 -12.07
N GLY A 355 21.81 -14.38 -10.88
CA GLY A 355 22.94 -14.41 -9.96
C GLY A 355 23.27 -15.81 -9.41
N PRO A 356 24.30 -15.92 -8.59
CA PRO A 356 24.78 -17.22 -8.11
C PRO A 356 23.86 -17.87 -7.08
N THR A 357 23.13 -17.07 -6.31
CA THR A 357 22.30 -17.54 -5.18
C THR A 357 20.93 -17.98 -5.67
N VAL A 358 20.79 -19.29 -5.95
CA VAL A 358 19.49 -19.89 -6.34
C VAL A 358 19.36 -21.28 -5.72
N PRO A 359 18.14 -21.73 -5.36
CA PRO A 359 17.92 -23.06 -4.86
C PRO A 359 18.36 -24.11 -5.90
N ARG A 360 19.00 -25.19 -5.45
CA ARG A 360 19.47 -26.26 -6.35
C ARG A 360 18.32 -26.79 -7.23
N ALA A 361 17.16 -27.01 -6.65
CA ALA A 361 15.97 -27.49 -7.36
C ALA A 361 15.48 -26.55 -8.47
N TRP A 362 15.69 -25.24 -8.35
CA TRP A 362 15.25 -24.23 -9.31
C TRP A 362 16.34 -23.79 -10.29
N SER A 363 17.60 -24.15 -10.02
CA SER A 363 18.79 -23.64 -10.74
C SER A 363 18.74 -23.91 -12.24
N LYS A 364 18.36 -25.13 -12.66
CA LYS A 364 18.26 -25.48 -14.08
C LYS A 364 17.19 -24.63 -14.79
N ALA A 365 16.03 -24.44 -14.20
CA ALA A 365 14.95 -23.67 -14.80
C ALA A 365 15.26 -22.17 -14.85
N LEU A 366 15.86 -21.61 -13.79
CA LEU A 366 16.15 -20.19 -13.74
C LEU A 366 17.30 -19.76 -14.66
N ARG A 367 18.30 -20.64 -14.90
CA ARG A 367 19.51 -20.33 -15.70
C ARG A 367 19.48 -20.82 -17.14
N GLY A 368 18.61 -21.79 -17.43
CA GLY A 368 18.43 -22.37 -18.77
C GLY A 368 17.52 -21.56 -19.58
#